data_1cab6daf538b92e7f1f8a537e97899fc
#
_entry.id   1cab6daf538b92e7f1f8a537e97899fc
#
_cell.length_a   1.000
_cell.length_b   1.000
_cell.length_c   1.000
_cell.angle_alpha   90.00
_cell.angle_beta   90.00
_cell.angle_gamma   90.00
#
_symmetry.space_group_name_H-M   'P 1'
#
loop_
_entity.id
_entity.type
_entity.pdbx_description
1 polymer ?
#
loop_
_entity_poly.entity_id
_entity_poly.type
_entity_poly.pdbx_seq_one_letter_code
_entity_poly.pdbx_strand_id
1 'polypeptide(L)'
;MTNSPTHELKVASDVVRRLMLDILQALEVPATECEIIADVLLEASLSGYDSHGIMRIPKYFDAIRQGTMVPGAKIELLNETAASAHLDAGWGLGPVTATYAIQLASDKARRTGIGCVSTTNSNDVARLGSYVLEPAQNGLICLIMVNDAGGGPSVVPWGGTQPFLSTNPLGAGIPRQGDSPIVIDISTGMVAFGKLRMLANRGEPVPEGWLIDQKGKLTTDPNTFFEEPQQSALLPLGGLLAGYKGFALGLLVDVLAGGLGGAGLSSGTEAEREGNGIFVQVIDPAFFGPPERFATAVETFVNAIKDTPKAPGVEKILIPGERAHRERQQRAAKGVPIDGPTTARLAEILTELGLSANYEMF
;
A
#
# COMPACT_ATOMS: atom_id res chain seq x y z
N MET A 1 -20.46 26.24 13.53
CA MET A 1 -20.70 24.79 13.47
C MET A 1 -19.68 24.15 14.40
N THR A 2 -20.14 23.50 15.45
CA THR A 2 -19.36 23.03 16.58
C THR A 2 -18.45 21.89 16.15
N ASN A 3 -17.14 22.09 16.25
CA ASN A 3 -16.15 21.02 16.18
C ASN A 3 -16.42 20.01 17.31
N SER A 4 -17.19 18.97 17.03
CA SER A 4 -17.19 17.78 17.89
C SER A 4 -15.82 17.10 17.71
N PRO A 5 -15.10 16.78 18.78
CA PRO A 5 -13.92 15.95 18.69
C PRO A 5 -14.33 14.63 18.03
N THR A 6 -13.75 14.29 16.91
CA THR A 6 -13.94 13.00 16.27
C THR A 6 -13.50 11.94 17.28
N HIS A 7 -14.47 11.27 17.93
CA HIS A 7 -14.20 10.17 18.86
C HIS A 7 -13.54 9.05 18.07
N GLU A 8 -12.25 8.91 18.28
CA GLU A 8 -11.46 7.80 17.77
C GLU A 8 -11.77 6.56 18.63
N LEU A 9 -12.37 5.55 18.02
CA LEU A 9 -12.65 4.28 18.70
C LEU A 9 -11.36 3.45 18.71
N LYS A 10 -10.91 2.99 19.89
CA LYS A 10 -9.78 2.07 20.01
C LYS A 10 -10.29 0.65 20.21
N VAL A 11 -9.97 -0.22 19.26
CA VAL A 11 -10.46 -1.61 19.22
C VAL A 11 -9.29 -2.57 19.35
N ALA A 12 -9.42 -3.61 20.17
CA ALA A 12 -8.40 -4.64 20.30
C ALA A 12 -8.14 -5.33 18.94
N SER A 13 -6.89 -5.66 18.68
CA SER A 13 -6.47 -6.15 17.35
C SER A 13 -7.14 -7.47 16.93
N ASP A 14 -7.42 -8.34 17.89
CA ASP A 14 -8.15 -9.59 17.66
C ASP A 14 -9.63 -9.35 17.30
N VAL A 15 -10.24 -8.33 17.91
CA VAL A 15 -11.62 -7.90 17.56
C VAL A 15 -11.64 -7.28 16.17
N VAL A 16 -10.65 -6.43 15.82
CA VAL A 16 -10.52 -5.86 14.46
C VAL A 16 -10.38 -6.95 13.43
N ARG A 17 -9.53 -7.96 13.70
CA ARG A 17 -9.34 -9.09 12.79
C ARG A 17 -10.63 -9.89 12.60
N ARG A 18 -11.30 -10.22 13.71
CA ARG A 18 -12.57 -10.96 13.68
C ARG A 18 -13.66 -10.21 12.91
N LEU A 19 -13.78 -8.90 13.14
CA LEU A 19 -14.71 -8.04 12.42
C LEU A 19 -14.49 -8.12 10.90
N MET A 20 -13.25 -8.01 10.46
CA MET A 20 -12.91 -8.13 9.03
C MET A 20 -13.25 -9.51 8.47
N LEU A 21 -12.95 -10.58 9.22
CA LEU A 21 -13.29 -11.95 8.81
C LEU A 21 -14.80 -12.14 8.69
N ASP A 22 -15.59 -11.71 9.69
CA ASP A 22 -17.04 -11.89 9.68
C ASP A 22 -17.69 -11.12 8.51
N ILE A 23 -17.24 -9.89 8.23
CA ILE A 23 -17.73 -9.11 7.08
C ILE A 23 -17.39 -9.80 5.76
N LEU A 24 -16.14 -10.24 5.58
CA LEU A 24 -15.69 -10.89 4.34
C LEU A 24 -16.42 -12.25 4.12
N GLN A 25 -16.60 -13.03 5.18
CA GLN A 25 -17.36 -14.29 5.12
C GLN A 25 -18.82 -14.06 4.75
N ALA A 26 -19.46 -13.02 5.32
CA ALA A 26 -20.82 -12.65 4.96
C ALA A 26 -20.98 -12.19 3.51
N LEU A 27 -19.88 -11.77 2.88
CA LEU A 27 -19.79 -11.44 1.45
C LEU A 27 -19.41 -12.66 0.58
N GLU A 28 -19.44 -13.86 1.14
CA GLU A 28 -19.11 -15.12 0.46
C GLU A 28 -17.67 -15.20 -0.06
N VAL A 29 -16.74 -14.42 0.53
CA VAL A 29 -15.32 -14.52 0.24
C VAL A 29 -14.81 -15.88 0.75
N PRO A 30 -14.02 -16.64 -0.04
CA PRO A 30 -13.44 -17.90 0.39
C PRO A 30 -12.62 -17.75 1.68
N ALA A 31 -12.71 -18.71 2.60
CA ALA A 31 -12.09 -18.63 3.93
C ALA A 31 -10.58 -18.34 3.87
N THR A 32 -9.85 -18.96 2.94
CA THR A 32 -8.42 -18.70 2.76
C THR A 32 -8.12 -17.28 2.30
N GLU A 33 -8.97 -16.68 1.48
CA GLU A 33 -8.84 -15.29 1.06
C GLU A 33 -9.19 -14.33 2.20
N CYS A 34 -10.22 -14.65 3.01
CA CYS A 34 -10.58 -13.87 4.21
C CYS A 34 -9.38 -13.72 5.14
N GLU A 35 -8.66 -14.82 5.43
CA GLU A 35 -7.48 -14.82 6.30
C GLU A 35 -6.37 -13.92 5.74
N ILE A 36 -6.04 -14.05 4.46
CA ILE A 36 -5.01 -13.22 3.79
C ILE A 36 -5.39 -11.73 3.88
N ILE A 37 -6.62 -11.38 3.55
CA ILE A 37 -7.07 -9.99 3.52
C ILE A 37 -7.06 -9.41 4.94
N ALA A 38 -7.61 -10.14 5.91
CA ALA A 38 -7.65 -9.70 7.30
C ALA A 38 -6.24 -9.48 7.86
N ASP A 39 -5.29 -10.36 7.57
CA ASP A 39 -3.91 -10.25 8.05
C ASP A 39 -3.18 -9.06 7.41
N VAL A 40 -3.32 -8.85 6.10
CA VAL A 40 -2.72 -7.71 5.39
C VAL A 40 -3.27 -6.38 5.90
N LEU A 41 -4.58 -6.25 6.04
CA LEU A 41 -5.22 -5.02 6.50
C LEU A 41 -4.98 -4.76 7.98
N LEU A 42 -4.93 -5.81 8.81
CA LEU A 42 -4.58 -5.67 10.21
C LEU A 42 -3.13 -5.22 10.38
N GLU A 43 -2.20 -5.82 9.63
CA GLU A 43 -0.79 -5.43 9.62
C GLU A 43 -0.64 -3.94 9.29
N ALA A 44 -1.33 -3.46 8.24
CA ALA A 44 -1.33 -2.06 7.86
C ALA A 44 -1.87 -1.15 8.98
N SER A 45 -3.00 -1.52 9.60
CA SER A 45 -3.59 -0.79 10.73
C SER A 45 -2.67 -0.73 11.93
N LEU A 46 -2.07 -1.86 12.31
CA LEU A 46 -1.11 -1.94 13.42
C LEU A 46 0.14 -1.10 13.16
N SER A 47 0.61 -1.07 11.92
CA SER A 47 1.79 -0.31 11.52
C SER A 47 1.57 1.20 11.34
N GLY A 48 0.34 1.70 11.60
CA GLY A 48 0.01 3.13 11.53
C GLY A 48 -0.29 3.63 10.12
N TYR A 49 -0.73 2.74 9.24
CA TYR A 49 -1.16 3.07 7.87
C TYR A 49 -2.68 2.88 7.73
N ASP A 50 -3.43 3.64 8.52
CA ASP A 50 -4.88 3.48 8.71
C ASP A 50 -5.66 3.50 7.39
N SER A 51 -5.30 4.38 6.45
CA SER A 51 -5.91 4.47 5.12
C SER A 51 -5.75 3.21 4.25
N HIS A 52 -4.86 2.29 4.62
CA HIS A 52 -4.58 1.02 3.94
C HIS A 52 -4.86 -0.19 4.84
N GLY A 53 -5.44 0.03 6.01
CA GLY A 53 -5.86 -0.97 6.98
C GLY A 53 -7.37 -1.22 6.94
N ILE A 54 -7.98 -1.34 8.12
CA ILE A 54 -9.43 -1.60 8.26
C ILE A 54 -10.31 -0.61 7.50
N MET A 55 -9.84 0.63 7.28
CA MET A 55 -10.51 1.64 6.47
C MET A 55 -10.74 1.21 5.00
N ARG A 56 -10.11 0.12 4.53
CA ARG A 56 -10.35 -0.46 3.20
C ARG A 56 -11.57 -1.36 3.15
N ILE A 57 -12.05 -1.88 4.28
CA ILE A 57 -13.21 -2.78 4.32
C ILE A 57 -14.45 -2.17 3.66
N PRO A 58 -14.83 -0.90 3.89
CA PRO A 58 -15.93 -0.27 3.17
C PRO A 58 -15.75 -0.27 1.64
N LYS A 59 -14.55 0.07 1.15
CA LYS A 59 -14.26 0.02 -0.29
C LYS A 59 -14.40 -1.39 -0.85
N TYR A 60 -13.88 -2.40 -0.14
CA TYR A 60 -13.96 -3.79 -0.56
C TYR A 60 -15.41 -4.30 -0.53
N PHE A 61 -16.17 -3.95 0.51
CA PHE A 61 -17.60 -4.25 0.59
C PHE A 61 -18.36 -3.71 -0.63
N ASP A 62 -18.19 -2.43 -0.95
CA ASP A 62 -18.88 -1.79 -2.08
C ASP A 62 -18.43 -2.42 -3.42
N ALA A 63 -17.14 -2.67 -3.61
CA ALA A 63 -16.57 -3.25 -4.83
C ALA A 63 -17.01 -4.71 -5.07
N ILE A 64 -17.11 -5.53 -4.02
CA ILE A 64 -17.64 -6.90 -4.11
C ILE A 64 -19.14 -6.87 -4.47
N ARG A 65 -19.92 -6.01 -3.81
CA ARG A 65 -21.35 -5.85 -4.10
C ARG A 65 -21.63 -5.37 -5.53
N GLN A 66 -20.75 -4.55 -6.09
CA GLN A 66 -20.81 -4.06 -7.47
C GLN A 66 -20.25 -5.06 -8.49
N GLY A 67 -19.62 -6.14 -8.04
CA GLY A 67 -18.96 -7.13 -8.91
C GLY A 67 -17.65 -6.61 -9.55
N THR A 68 -17.07 -5.51 -9.03
CA THR A 68 -15.78 -4.99 -9.49
C THR A 68 -14.60 -5.65 -8.79
N MET A 69 -14.79 -6.25 -7.62
CA MET A 69 -13.90 -7.24 -7.00
C MET A 69 -14.59 -8.59 -7.01
N VAL A 70 -13.89 -9.64 -7.44
CA VAL A 70 -14.44 -10.98 -7.63
C VAL A 70 -13.86 -11.93 -6.58
N PRO A 71 -14.60 -12.25 -5.49
CA PRO A 71 -14.17 -13.26 -4.52
C PRO A 71 -13.97 -14.62 -5.18
N GLY A 72 -12.91 -15.34 -4.79
CA GLY A 72 -12.61 -16.68 -5.34
C GLY A 72 -12.17 -16.67 -6.80
N ALA A 73 -11.79 -15.51 -7.35
CA ALA A 73 -11.28 -15.43 -8.72
C ALA A 73 -10.04 -16.33 -8.88
N LYS A 74 -10.05 -17.12 -9.93
CA LYS A 74 -8.92 -18.00 -10.24
C LYS A 74 -7.76 -17.16 -10.78
N ILE A 75 -6.62 -17.24 -10.11
CA ILE A 75 -5.38 -16.69 -10.64
C ILE A 75 -4.85 -17.64 -11.72
N GLU A 76 -4.73 -17.15 -12.95
CA GLU A 76 -4.23 -17.93 -14.08
C GLU A 76 -2.77 -17.60 -14.39
N LEU A 77 -1.99 -18.65 -14.61
CA LEU A 77 -0.59 -18.53 -15.05
C LEU A 77 -0.57 -18.40 -16.58
N LEU A 78 -0.35 -17.19 -17.08
CA LEU A 78 -0.36 -16.90 -18.51
C LEU A 78 0.98 -17.27 -19.17
N ASN A 79 2.09 -17.04 -18.47
CA ASN A 79 3.43 -17.36 -18.95
C ASN A 79 4.37 -17.64 -17.79
N GLU A 80 5.33 -18.54 -17.97
CA GLU A 80 6.28 -18.94 -16.94
C GLU A 80 7.64 -19.31 -17.52
N THR A 81 8.69 -18.91 -16.80
CA THR A 81 10.07 -19.39 -16.97
C THR A 81 10.62 -19.86 -15.63
N ALA A 82 11.84 -20.33 -15.57
CA ALA A 82 12.49 -20.70 -14.33
C ALA A 82 12.54 -19.52 -13.32
N ALA A 83 12.73 -18.29 -13.81
CA ALA A 83 12.93 -17.09 -13.00
C ALA A 83 11.79 -16.06 -13.08
N SER A 84 10.82 -16.22 -13.96
CA SER A 84 9.72 -15.26 -14.11
C SER A 84 8.36 -15.94 -14.28
N ALA A 85 7.29 -15.18 -13.98
CA ALA A 85 5.92 -15.57 -14.28
C ALA A 85 5.08 -14.35 -14.62
N HIS A 86 4.02 -14.56 -15.41
CA HIS A 86 2.99 -13.59 -15.69
C HIS A 86 1.62 -14.17 -15.34
N LEU A 87 0.82 -13.43 -14.57
CA LEU A 87 -0.44 -13.88 -14.00
C LEU A 87 -1.60 -13.01 -14.45
N ASP A 88 -2.74 -13.63 -14.71
CA ASP A 88 -4.04 -12.96 -14.74
C ASP A 88 -4.75 -13.21 -13.40
N ALA A 89 -5.08 -12.15 -12.68
CA ALA A 89 -5.73 -12.25 -11.37
C ALA A 89 -7.27 -12.34 -11.45
N GLY A 90 -7.86 -12.33 -12.66
CA GLY A 90 -9.29 -12.50 -12.85
C GLY A 90 -10.17 -11.47 -12.12
N TRP A 91 -9.62 -10.26 -11.87
CA TRP A 91 -10.25 -9.22 -11.06
C TRP A 91 -10.49 -9.64 -9.60
N GLY A 92 -9.68 -10.57 -9.09
CA GLY A 92 -9.70 -11.00 -7.70
C GLY A 92 -9.27 -9.90 -6.72
N LEU A 93 -9.36 -10.18 -5.43
CA LEU A 93 -8.97 -9.26 -4.38
C LEU A 93 -7.44 -9.06 -4.37
N GLY A 94 -7.01 -7.79 -4.39
CA GLY A 94 -5.62 -7.41 -4.52
C GLY A 94 -4.68 -8.04 -3.48
N PRO A 95 -5.05 -8.11 -2.18
CA PRO A 95 -4.22 -8.78 -1.18
C PRO A 95 -3.94 -10.25 -1.49
N VAL A 96 -4.89 -10.97 -2.04
CA VAL A 96 -4.73 -12.38 -2.43
C VAL A 96 -3.74 -12.49 -3.59
N THR A 97 -3.93 -11.66 -4.63
CA THR A 97 -3.05 -11.61 -5.80
C THR A 97 -1.60 -11.25 -5.43
N ALA A 98 -1.41 -10.20 -4.65
CA ALA A 98 -0.08 -9.74 -4.25
C ALA A 98 0.65 -10.79 -3.40
N THR A 99 -0.04 -11.42 -2.45
CA THR A 99 0.51 -12.51 -1.63
C THR A 99 0.95 -13.69 -2.49
N TYR A 100 0.08 -14.13 -3.43
CA TYR A 100 0.41 -15.22 -4.35
C TYR A 100 1.62 -14.89 -5.25
N ALA A 101 1.65 -13.67 -5.82
CA ALA A 101 2.74 -13.22 -6.67
C ALA A 101 4.09 -13.19 -5.93
N ILE A 102 4.11 -12.73 -4.68
CA ILE A 102 5.32 -12.72 -3.83
C ILE A 102 5.77 -14.13 -3.47
N GLN A 103 4.84 -15.02 -3.13
CA GLN A 103 5.17 -16.40 -2.82
C GLN A 103 5.79 -17.10 -4.04
N LEU A 104 5.18 -16.96 -5.21
CA LEU A 104 5.71 -17.53 -6.47
C LEU A 104 7.08 -16.94 -6.83
N ALA A 105 7.28 -15.62 -6.69
CA ALA A 105 8.57 -14.97 -6.92
C ALA A 105 9.64 -15.46 -5.91
N SER A 106 9.27 -15.65 -4.65
CA SER A 106 10.15 -16.19 -3.60
C SER A 106 10.58 -17.62 -3.89
N ASP A 107 9.66 -18.47 -4.34
CA ASP A 107 9.96 -19.87 -4.71
C ASP A 107 10.90 -19.95 -5.93
N LYS A 108 10.73 -19.04 -6.89
CA LYS A 108 11.65 -18.93 -8.03
C LYS A 108 13.02 -18.42 -7.57
N ALA A 109 13.07 -17.37 -6.74
CA ALA A 109 14.32 -16.83 -6.22
C ALA A 109 15.15 -17.88 -5.47
N ARG A 110 14.52 -18.71 -4.63
CA ARG A 110 15.20 -19.82 -3.93
C ARG A 110 15.80 -20.86 -4.86
N ARG A 111 15.29 -20.99 -6.08
CA ARG A 111 15.79 -21.96 -7.09
C ARG A 111 16.80 -21.38 -8.06
N THR A 112 16.68 -20.09 -8.39
CA THR A 112 17.45 -19.46 -9.48
C THR A 112 18.23 -18.21 -9.04
N GLY A 113 18.12 -17.80 -7.79
CA GLY A 113 18.72 -16.59 -7.24
C GLY A 113 17.85 -15.33 -7.41
N ILE A 114 16.97 -15.30 -8.41
CA ILE A 114 16.05 -14.18 -8.69
C ILE A 114 14.70 -14.74 -9.13
N GLY A 115 13.60 -14.17 -8.63
CA GLY A 115 12.26 -14.44 -9.10
C GLY A 115 11.54 -13.14 -9.43
N CYS A 116 10.89 -13.08 -10.60
CA CYS A 116 10.08 -11.94 -11.04
C CYS A 116 8.67 -12.38 -11.38
N VAL A 117 7.66 -11.64 -10.92
CA VAL A 117 6.26 -11.89 -11.27
C VAL A 117 5.59 -10.57 -11.65
N SER A 118 4.89 -10.55 -12.77
CA SER A 118 3.98 -9.47 -13.17
C SER A 118 2.54 -9.95 -13.13
N THR A 119 1.59 -9.05 -12.86
CA THR A 119 0.16 -9.39 -12.83
C THR A 119 -0.65 -8.40 -13.64
N THR A 120 -1.76 -8.88 -14.19
CA THR A 120 -2.84 -8.06 -14.75
C THR A 120 -4.16 -8.39 -14.07
N ASN A 121 -5.19 -7.56 -14.27
CA ASN A 121 -6.55 -7.76 -13.77
C ASN A 121 -6.62 -8.00 -12.26
N SER A 122 -5.83 -7.27 -11.47
CA SER A 122 -5.89 -7.28 -10.00
C SER A 122 -6.60 -6.02 -9.50
N ASN A 123 -7.10 -6.08 -8.28
CA ASN A 123 -7.69 -4.95 -7.58
C ASN A 123 -6.75 -4.34 -6.54
N ASP A 124 -7.26 -3.37 -5.77
CA ASP A 124 -6.55 -2.64 -4.71
C ASP A 124 -5.78 -3.58 -3.77
N VAL A 125 -4.47 -3.38 -3.69
CA VAL A 125 -3.55 -4.24 -2.91
C VAL A 125 -3.30 -3.72 -1.49
N ALA A 126 -3.89 -2.62 -1.09
CA ALA A 126 -3.65 -1.97 0.20
C ALA A 126 -2.17 -1.56 0.39
N ARG A 127 -1.55 -1.83 1.56
CA ARG A 127 -0.22 -1.39 1.94
C ARG A 127 0.88 -2.30 1.40
N LEU A 128 1.86 -1.77 0.66
CA LEU A 128 2.94 -2.58 0.08
C LEU A 128 3.91 -3.12 1.14
N GLY A 129 4.17 -2.35 2.19
CA GLY A 129 5.05 -2.76 3.28
C GLY A 129 4.61 -4.04 3.99
N SER A 130 3.31 -4.37 3.96
CA SER A 130 2.78 -5.60 4.56
C SER A 130 3.31 -6.86 3.88
N TYR A 131 3.50 -6.81 2.56
CA TYR A 131 3.90 -7.97 1.76
C TYR A 131 5.39 -8.27 1.78
N VAL A 132 6.24 -7.24 1.93
CA VAL A 132 7.69 -7.41 1.87
C VAL A 132 8.30 -7.86 3.20
N LEU A 133 7.50 -7.89 4.28
CA LEU A 133 7.95 -8.29 5.62
C LEU A 133 8.34 -9.75 5.67
N GLU A 134 7.46 -10.66 5.26
CA GLU A 134 7.70 -12.11 5.35
C GLU A 134 8.92 -12.56 4.53
N PRO A 135 9.06 -12.22 3.22
CA PRO A 135 10.27 -12.54 2.48
C PRO A 135 11.55 -12.04 3.16
N ALA A 136 11.53 -10.79 3.68
CA ALA A 136 12.71 -10.23 4.34
C ALA A 136 13.03 -10.91 5.67
N GLN A 137 12.03 -11.32 6.45
CA GLN A 137 12.24 -12.15 7.65
C GLN A 137 12.79 -13.53 7.32
N ASN A 138 12.49 -14.05 6.12
CA ASN A 138 12.98 -15.32 5.61
C ASN A 138 14.28 -15.19 4.79
N GLY A 139 15.00 -14.08 4.94
CA GLY A 139 16.34 -13.87 4.36
C GLY A 139 16.36 -13.43 2.90
N LEU A 140 15.21 -13.14 2.28
CA LEU A 140 15.10 -12.71 0.89
C LEU A 140 14.97 -11.18 0.79
N ILE A 141 15.56 -10.59 -0.25
CA ILE A 141 15.27 -9.21 -0.62
C ILE A 141 14.03 -9.23 -1.50
N CYS A 142 13.00 -8.46 -1.13
CA CYS A 142 11.75 -8.39 -1.89
C CYS A 142 11.48 -6.94 -2.32
N LEU A 143 11.15 -6.74 -3.59
CA LEU A 143 10.66 -5.48 -4.14
C LEU A 143 9.26 -5.71 -4.71
N ILE A 144 8.37 -4.75 -4.47
CA ILE A 144 7.04 -4.72 -5.06
C ILE A 144 6.75 -3.32 -5.59
N MET A 145 6.22 -3.24 -6.79
CA MET A 145 5.80 -2.01 -7.46
C MET A 145 4.37 -2.17 -7.90
N VAL A 146 3.57 -1.13 -7.72
CA VAL A 146 2.15 -1.17 -8.04
C VAL A 146 1.76 0.13 -8.72
N ASN A 147 1.03 0.02 -9.83
CA ASN A 147 0.39 1.16 -10.45
C ASN A 147 -1.14 1.10 -10.25
N ASP A 148 -1.79 2.19 -10.58
CA ASP A 148 -3.25 2.29 -10.57
C ASP A 148 -3.72 2.57 -12.01
N ALA A 149 -4.22 1.54 -12.67
CA ALA A 149 -4.76 1.63 -14.01
C ALA A 149 -6.28 1.90 -13.95
N GLY A 150 -6.73 2.95 -14.62
CA GLY A 150 -8.16 3.29 -14.68
C GLY A 150 -8.74 4.01 -13.45
N GLY A 151 -8.02 4.16 -12.35
CA GLY A 151 -8.47 4.86 -11.14
C GLY A 151 -8.36 6.39 -11.20
N GLY A 152 -7.87 6.90 -12.32
CA GLY A 152 -7.69 8.32 -12.57
C GLY A 152 -6.32 8.86 -12.13
N PRO A 153 -5.73 9.73 -12.95
CA PRO A 153 -4.43 10.31 -12.66
C PRO A 153 -4.52 11.28 -11.47
N SER A 154 -3.49 11.29 -10.63
CA SER A 154 -3.44 12.09 -9.42
C SER A 154 -2.16 12.92 -9.27
N VAL A 155 -1.08 12.55 -9.96
CA VAL A 155 0.24 13.17 -9.88
C VAL A 155 0.60 13.82 -11.21
N VAL A 156 1.05 15.07 -11.17
CA VAL A 156 1.52 15.76 -12.39
C VAL A 156 2.87 15.19 -12.84
N PRO A 157 3.14 15.12 -14.15
CA PRO A 157 4.51 14.92 -14.64
C PRO A 157 5.39 16.12 -14.24
N TRP A 158 6.69 15.92 -14.13
CA TRP A 158 7.58 17.02 -13.81
C TRP A 158 7.49 18.15 -14.86
N GLY A 159 7.16 19.36 -14.40
CA GLY A 159 6.91 20.52 -15.26
C GLY A 159 5.48 20.66 -15.81
N GLY A 160 4.60 19.69 -15.51
CA GLY A 160 3.19 19.74 -15.86
C GLY A 160 2.33 20.35 -14.76
N THR A 161 1.09 20.69 -15.11
CA THR A 161 0.06 21.22 -14.17
C THR A 161 -1.22 20.38 -14.17
N GLN A 162 -1.28 19.36 -15.02
CA GLN A 162 -2.39 18.42 -15.06
C GLN A 162 -1.90 17.04 -14.62
N PRO A 163 -2.70 16.29 -13.84
CA PRO A 163 -2.34 14.96 -13.41
C PRO A 163 -2.25 14.01 -14.61
N PHE A 164 -1.30 13.08 -14.56
CA PHE A 164 -1.06 12.12 -15.63
C PHE A 164 -0.66 10.74 -15.09
N LEU A 165 0.03 10.69 -13.96
CA LEU A 165 0.39 9.45 -13.28
C LEU A 165 -0.47 9.26 -12.03
N SER A 166 -0.58 8.04 -11.56
CA SER A 166 -1.04 7.74 -10.21
C SER A 166 0.10 7.91 -9.18
N THR A 167 -0.19 7.63 -7.93
CA THR A 167 0.82 7.69 -6.85
C THR A 167 1.88 6.60 -6.94
N ASN A 168 1.68 5.61 -7.79
CA ASN A 168 2.62 4.57 -8.21
C ASN A 168 3.62 4.17 -7.12
N PRO A 169 3.17 3.49 -6.04
CA PRO A 169 4.00 3.19 -4.90
C PRO A 169 5.00 2.07 -5.18
N LEU A 170 6.10 2.11 -4.41
CA LEU A 170 7.04 1.01 -4.35
C LEU A 170 7.29 0.58 -2.89
N GLY A 171 7.42 -0.72 -2.69
CA GLY A 171 7.82 -1.35 -1.44
C GLY A 171 9.10 -2.15 -1.60
N ALA A 172 9.93 -2.17 -0.56
CA ALA A 172 11.08 -3.06 -0.49
C ALA A 172 11.30 -3.58 0.93
N GLY A 173 11.58 -4.88 1.04
CA GLY A 173 11.98 -5.55 2.27
C GLY A 173 13.42 -6.06 2.14
N ILE A 174 14.28 -5.72 3.10
CA ILE A 174 15.68 -6.12 3.11
C ILE A 174 15.97 -6.82 4.43
N PRO A 175 16.45 -8.07 4.39
CA PRO A 175 16.81 -8.82 5.58
C PRO A 175 17.99 -8.17 6.31
N ARG A 176 17.96 -8.19 7.63
CA ARG A 176 19.06 -7.75 8.50
C ARG A 176 19.10 -8.56 9.79
N GLN A 177 20.19 -8.45 10.53
CA GLN A 177 20.25 -8.93 11.90
C GLN A 177 19.46 -7.99 12.81
N GLY A 178 18.73 -8.54 13.80
CA GLY A 178 17.94 -7.75 14.74
C GLY A 178 16.44 -7.97 14.62
N ASP A 179 15.66 -7.12 15.30
CA ASP A 179 14.24 -7.38 15.57
C ASP A 179 13.31 -7.18 14.36
N SER A 180 13.76 -6.45 13.32
CA SER A 180 12.90 -6.09 12.21
C SER A 180 13.71 -5.84 10.93
N PRO A 181 13.29 -6.33 9.77
CA PRO A 181 13.91 -6.02 8.49
C PRO A 181 13.79 -4.51 8.18
N ILE A 182 14.60 -4.04 7.22
CA ILE A 182 14.39 -2.72 6.63
C ILE A 182 13.16 -2.82 5.73
N VAL A 183 12.19 -1.93 5.93
CA VAL A 183 10.96 -1.86 5.11
C VAL A 183 10.83 -0.47 4.52
N ILE A 184 10.99 -0.38 3.22
CA ILE A 184 10.72 0.82 2.43
C ILE A 184 9.29 0.66 1.89
N ASP A 185 8.48 1.70 2.04
CA ASP A 185 7.10 1.73 1.55
C ASP A 185 6.76 3.20 1.28
N ILE A 186 6.84 3.59 0.04
CA ILE A 186 6.75 4.99 -0.39
C ILE A 186 5.88 5.15 -1.63
N SER A 187 5.11 6.24 -1.67
CA SER A 187 4.50 6.78 -2.87
C SER A 187 5.56 7.52 -3.70
N THR A 188 5.40 7.54 -5.02
CA THR A 188 6.20 8.39 -5.91
C THR A 188 5.61 9.79 -6.10
N GLY A 189 4.43 10.05 -5.51
CA GLY A 189 3.89 11.39 -5.26
C GLY A 189 4.36 11.94 -3.90
N MET A 190 4.11 13.22 -3.64
CA MET A 190 4.46 13.89 -2.37
C MET A 190 3.78 13.25 -1.17
N VAL A 191 2.59 12.68 -1.37
CA VAL A 191 1.81 12.02 -0.32
C VAL A 191 0.91 10.94 -0.94
N ALA A 192 0.55 9.94 -0.13
CA ALA A 192 -0.44 8.96 -0.53
C ALA A 192 -1.86 9.57 -0.57
N PHE A 193 -2.66 9.16 -1.55
CA PHE A 193 -4.05 9.60 -1.75
C PHE A 193 -4.90 9.53 -0.46
N GLY A 194 -4.81 8.43 0.28
CA GLY A 194 -5.58 8.24 1.51
C GLY A 194 -5.27 9.28 2.61
N LYS A 195 -4.00 9.72 2.72
CA LYS A 195 -3.64 10.78 3.67
C LYS A 195 -4.18 12.15 3.24
N LEU A 196 -4.20 12.43 1.94
CA LEU A 196 -4.80 13.64 1.40
C LEU A 196 -6.31 13.67 1.70
N ARG A 197 -7.01 12.56 1.47
CA ARG A 197 -8.44 12.41 1.78
C ARG A 197 -8.73 12.63 3.27
N MET A 198 -7.89 12.08 4.15
CA MET A 198 -8.03 12.25 5.59
C MET A 198 -7.93 13.72 6.00
N LEU A 199 -6.98 14.49 5.43
CA LEU A 199 -6.84 15.93 5.71
C LEU A 199 -8.05 16.70 5.18
N ALA A 200 -8.52 16.42 3.97
CA ALA A 200 -9.73 17.01 3.42
C ALA A 200 -10.96 16.77 4.31
N ASN A 201 -11.16 15.53 4.77
CA ASN A 201 -12.27 15.18 5.65
C ASN A 201 -12.23 15.91 7.01
N ARG A 202 -11.00 16.26 7.48
CA ARG A 202 -10.80 17.02 8.72
C ARG A 202 -10.88 18.54 8.52
N GLY A 203 -10.95 19.02 7.27
CA GLY A 203 -10.86 20.43 6.94
C GLY A 203 -9.48 21.03 7.27
N GLU A 204 -8.43 20.19 7.30
CA GLU A 204 -7.06 20.59 7.59
C GLU A 204 -6.30 20.89 6.30
N PRO A 205 -5.50 21.99 6.24
CA PRO A 205 -4.68 22.26 5.08
C PRO A 205 -3.55 21.22 4.93
N VAL A 206 -3.11 21.00 3.69
CA VAL A 206 -1.89 20.23 3.44
C VAL A 206 -0.66 21.13 3.55
N PRO A 207 0.54 20.57 3.84
CA PRO A 207 1.79 21.30 3.73
C PRO A 207 1.97 21.89 2.34
N GLU A 208 2.55 23.09 2.29
CA GLU A 208 2.93 23.72 1.03
C GLU A 208 3.89 22.83 0.23
N GLY A 209 3.68 22.76 -1.09
CA GLY A 209 4.50 21.93 -1.98
C GLY A 209 3.97 20.49 -2.15
N TRP A 210 2.79 20.17 -1.64
CA TRP A 210 2.13 18.90 -1.95
C TRP A 210 1.26 18.98 -3.20
N LEU A 211 0.53 20.11 -3.36
CA LEU A 211 -0.43 20.32 -4.43
C LEU A 211 -0.05 21.49 -5.33
N ILE A 212 -0.38 21.35 -6.59
CA ILE A 212 -0.28 22.40 -7.62
C ILE A 212 -1.63 22.55 -8.33
N ASP A 213 -2.07 23.78 -8.56
CA ASP A 213 -3.27 24.05 -9.33
C ASP A 213 -3.01 24.03 -10.85
N GLN A 214 -4.08 24.10 -11.64
CA GLN A 214 -4.01 24.10 -13.12
C GLN A 214 -3.26 25.32 -13.69
N LYS A 215 -3.04 26.38 -12.89
CA LYS A 215 -2.27 27.59 -13.27
C LYS A 215 -0.80 27.52 -12.86
N GLY A 216 -0.36 26.40 -12.29
CA GLY A 216 1.01 26.21 -11.82
C GLY A 216 1.31 26.85 -10.46
N LYS A 217 0.32 27.21 -9.67
CA LYS A 217 0.50 27.76 -8.31
C LYS A 217 0.32 26.67 -7.28
N LEU A 218 1.11 26.76 -6.20
CA LEU A 218 0.93 25.87 -5.05
C LEU A 218 -0.38 26.20 -4.33
N THR A 219 -1.07 25.16 -3.88
CA THR A 219 -2.25 25.26 -3.02
C THR A 219 -2.10 24.37 -1.80
N THR A 220 -2.68 24.81 -0.68
CA THR A 220 -2.73 24.05 0.58
C THR A 220 -4.13 23.53 0.89
N ASP A 221 -5.11 23.80 0.02
CA ASP A 221 -6.47 23.32 0.18
C ASP A 221 -6.63 21.93 -0.44
N PRO A 222 -6.77 20.86 0.37
CA PRO A 222 -6.93 19.52 -0.14
C PRO A 222 -8.25 19.29 -0.88
N ASN A 223 -9.29 20.13 -0.66
CA ASN A 223 -10.59 19.95 -1.31
C ASN A 223 -10.48 20.17 -2.80
N THR A 224 -9.62 21.08 -3.27
CA THR A 224 -9.39 21.36 -4.69
C THR A 224 -8.92 20.14 -5.50
N PHE A 225 -8.36 19.14 -4.83
CA PHE A 225 -7.99 17.88 -5.45
C PHE A 225 -9.21 16.97 -5.72
N PHE A 226 -10.25 17.08 -4.89
CA PHE A 226 -11.44 16.21 -4.94
C PHE A 226 -12.65 16.86 -5.60
N GLU A 227 -12.49 18.08 -6.13
CA GLU A 227 -13.54 18.76 -6.90
C GLU A 227 -13.74 18.11 -8.28
N GLU A 228 -14.94 18.26 -8.84
CA GLU A 228 -15.27 17.85 -10.20
C GLU A 228 -15.64 19.08 -11.05
N PRO A 229 -14.82 19.46 -12.05
CA PRO A 229 -13.54 18.86 -12.43
C PRO A 229 -12.42 19.17 -11.43
N GLN A 230 -11.44 18.26 -11.32
CA GLN A 230 -10.29 18.39 -10.42
C GLN A 230 -9.52 19.71 -10.68
N GLN A 231 -9.33 20.50 -9.61
CA GLN A 231 -8.70 21.84 -9.71
C GLN A 231 -7.20 21.82 -9.35
N SER A 232 -6.73 20.81 -8.64
CA SER A 232 -5.31 20.64 -8.28
C SER A 232 -4.89 19.19 -8.38
N ALA A 233 -3.57 18.97 -8.40
CA ALA A 233 -2.97 17.64 -8.45
C ALA A 233 -1.75 17.55 -7.54
N LEU A 234 -1.33 16.35 -7.20
CA LEU A 234 -0.13 16.08 -6.42
C LEU A 234 1.13 16.39 -7.24
N LEU A 235 2.10 16.99 -6.58
CA LEU A 235 3.47 17.04 -7.09
C LEU A 235 4.14 15.67 -6.93
N PRO A 236 5.07 15.29 -7.83
CA PRO A 236 5.90 14.10 -7.64
C PRO A 236 6.82 14.26 -6.42
N LEU A 237 7.23 13.15 -5.84
CA LEU A 237 8.15 13.11 -4.68
C LEU A 237 9.39 13.97 -4.92
N GLY A 238 9.65 14.89 -3.99
CA GLY A 238 10.68 15.93 -4.11
C GLY A 238 10.10 17.30 -4.49
N GLY A 239 8.79 17.39 -4.78
CA GLY A 239 8.09 18.66 -4.99
C GLY A 239 8.70 19.51 -6.09
N LEU A 240 8.66 20.83 -5.95
CA LEU A 240 9.21 21.75 -6.96
C LEU A 240 10.74 21.68 -7.09
N LEU A 241 11.46 21.26 -6.03
CA LEU A 241 12.93 21.30 -6.04
C LEU A 241 13.55 20.07 -6.71
N ALA A 242 13.01 18.89 -6.46
CA ALA A 242 13.60 17.63 -6.90
C ALA A 242 12.56 16.63 -7.45
N GLY A 243 11.37 17.08 -7.78
CA GLY A 243 10.25 16.25 -8.23
C GLY A 243 10.52 15.47 -9.53
N TYR A 244 11.50 15.91 -10.33
CA TYR A 244 11.95 15.11 -11.48
C TYR A 244 12.43 13.70 -11.07
N LYS A 245 12.93 13.52 -9.83
CA LYS A 245 13.35 12.21 -9.30
C LYS A 245 12.12 11.35 -9.00
N GLY A 246 11.12 11.93 -8.31
CA GLY A 246 9.85 11.23 -8.04
C GLY A 246 9.09 10.90 -9.32
N PHE A 247 9.08 11.81 -10.30
CA PHE A 247 8.50 11.56 -11.63
C PHE A 247 9.19 10.39 -12.33
N ALA A 248 10.53 10.34 -12.34
CA ALA A 248 11.27 9.23 -12.93
C ALA A 248 10.98 7.88 -12.25
N LEU A 249 10.86 7.87 -10.91
CA LEU A 249 10.45 6.68 -10.15
C LEU A 249 9.01 6.28 -10.48
N GLY A 250 8.07 7.24 -10.52
CA GLY A 250 6.67 6.98 -10.86
C GLY A 250 6.50 6.39 -12.26
N LEU A 251 7.26 6.91 -13.23
CA LEU A 251 7.29 6.37 -14.58
C LEU A 251 7.83 4.93 -14.62
N LEU A 252 8.93 4.65 -13.88
CA LEU A 252 9.49 3.30 -13.78
C LEU A 252 8.47 2.31 -13.20
N VAL A 253 7.80 2.69 -12.12
CA VAL A 253 6.76 1.85 -11.49
C VAL A 253 5.62 1.60 -12.47
N ASP A 254 5.12 2.63 -13.15
CA ASP A 254 4.01 2.52 -14.08
C ASP A 254 4.33 1.56 -15.25
N VAL A 255 5.53 1.69 -15.81
CA VAL A 255 5.97 0.83 -16.92
C VAL A 255 6.13 -0.63 -16.47
N LEU A 256 6.74 -0.87 -15.29
CA LEU A 256 6.96 -2.25 -14.81
C LEU A 256 5.68 -2.90 -14.30
N ALA A 257 4.87 -2.18 -13.52
CA ALA A 257 3.66 -2.75 -12.94
C ALA A 257 2.50 -2.76 -13.93
N GLY A 258 2.29 -1.67 -14.67
CA GLY A 258 1.18 -1.53 -15.60
C GLY A 258 1.50 -1.99 -17.01
N GLY A 259 2.62 -1.50 -17.58
CA GLY A 259 2.97 -1.73 -18.97
C GLY A 259 3.46 -3.14 -19.25
N LEU A 260 4.40 -3.66 -18.45
CA LEU A 260 5.02 -4.97 -18.68
C LEU A 260 4.00 -6.12 -18.59
N GLY A 261 3.07 -6.05 -17.64
CA GLY A 261 2.04 -7.06 -17.43
C GLY A 261 0.75 -6.82 -18.23
N GLY A 262 0.64 -5.71 -18.97
CA GLY A 262 -0.59 -5.39 -19.71
C GLY A 262 -1.77 -4.98 -18.84
N ALA A 263 -1.53 -4.59 -17.58
CA ALA A 263 -2.59 -4.12 -16.69
C ALA A 263 -3.12 -2.72 -17.07
N GLY A 264 -2.40 -2.00 -17.93
CA GLY A 264 -2.69 -0.61 -18.30
C GLY A 264 -1.83 0.39 -17.54
N LEU A 265 -1.57 1.55 -18.14
CA LEU A 265 -0.83 2.66 -17.53
C LEU A 265 -1.77 3.59 -16.77
N SER A 266 -1.25 4.35 -15.81
CA SER A 266 -2.05 5.24 -14.94
C SER A 266 -2.88 6.28 -15.69
N SER A 267 -2.37 6.77 -16.83
CA SER A 267 -3.08 7.73 -17.69
C SER A 267 -4.05 7.07 -18.68
N GLY A 268 -4.15 5.74 -18.64
CA GLY A 268 -4.83 4.95 -19.67
C GLY A 268 -6.31 5.26 -19.76
N THR A 269 -6.72 5.81 -20.90
CA THR A 269 -8.11 5.81 -21.36
C THR A 269 -8.56 4.41 -21.78
N GLU A 270 -7.67 3.43 -21.77
CA GLU A 270 -7.85 2.08 -22.28
C GLU A 270 -8.25 1.07 -21.19
N ALA A 271 -8.12 1.42 -19.91
CA ALA A 271 -8.56 0.52 -18.84
C ALA A 271 -10.08 0.49 -18.76
N GLU A 272 -10.66 -0.66 -19.07
CA GLU A 272 -12.11 -0.87 -18.95
C GLU A 272 -12.60 -0.84 -17.48
N ARG A 273 -11.69 -1.07 -16.52
CA ARG A 273 -11.97 -1.12 -15.08
C ARG A 273 -10.78 -0.54 -14.30
N GLU A 274 -11.05 0.08 -13.16
CA GLU A 274 -10.03 0.43 -12.15
C GLU A 274 -9.40 -0.83 -11.59
N GLY A 275 -8.07 -0.90 -11.57
CA GLY A 275 -7.32 -2.00 -11.02
C GLY A 275 -5.85 -1.70 -10.77
N ASN A 276 -5.15 -2.65 -10.17
CA ASN A 276 -3.71 -2.54 -9.96
C ASN A 276 -2.95 -3.54 -10.84
N GLY A 277 -1.98 -3.03 -11.59
CA GLY A 277 -0.87 -3.84 -12.07
C GLY A 277 0.13 -4.03 -10.93
N ILE A 278 0.71 -5.22 -10.82
CA ILE A 278 1.68 -5.56 -9.78
C ILE A 278 2.93 -6.10 -10.44
N PHE A 279 4.09 -5.58 -10.06
CA PHE A 279 5.38 -6.17 -10.38
C PHE A 279 6.12 -6.51 -9.09
N VAL A 280 6.55 -7.77 -8.97
CA VAL A 280 7.33 -8.30 -7.84
C VAL A 280 8.67 -8.77 -8.33
N GLN A 281 9.75 -8.43 -7.60
CA GLN A 281 11.07 -9.02 -7.75
C GLN A 281 11.58 -9.48 -6.40
N VAL A 282 12.00 -10.75 -6.32
CA VAL A 282 12.62 -11.32 -5.13
C VAL A 282 14.02 -11.78 -5.49
N ILE A 283 14.97 -11.54 -4.59
CA ILE A 283 16.38 -11.90 -4.74
C ILE A 283 16.80 -12.72 -3.53
N ASP A 284 17.43 -13.87 -3.78
CA ASP A 284 18.07 -14.67 -2.73
C ASP A 284 19.54 -14.29 -2.63
N PRO A 285 19.96 -13.60 -1.54
CA PRO A 285 21.36 -13.20 -1.35
C PRO A 285 22.35 -14.36 -1.35
N ALA A 286 21.90 -15.59 -1.03
CA ALA A 286 22.75 -16.78 -0.99
C ALA A 286 23.40 -17.12 -2.34
N PHE A 287 22.79 -16.70 -3.45
CA PHE A 287 23.36 -16.88 -4.79
C PHE A 287 24.46 -15.87 -5.14
N PHE A 288 24.61 -14.80 -4.33
CA PHE A 288 25.61 -13.75 -4.53
C PHE A 288 26.77 -13.81 -3.54
N GLY A 289 26.72 -14.74 -2.59
CA GLY A 289 27.75 -14.97 -1.60
C GLY A 289 27.21 -15.55 -0.29
N PRO A 290 28.04 -15.76 0.71
CA PRO A 290 27.59 -16.27 1.99
C PRO A 290 26.54 -15.36 2.63
N PRO A 291 25.36 -15.88 3.05
CA PRO A 291 24.26 -15.08 3.62
C PRO A 291 24.70 -14.24 4.83
N GLU A 292 25.59 -14.78 5.66
CA GLU A 292 26.13 -14.10 6.84
C GLU A 292 26.92 -12.85 6.48
N ARG A 293 27.64 -12.87 5.34
CA ARG A 293 28.36 -11.69 4.83
C ARG A 293 27.40 -10.57 4.47
N PHE A 294 26.30 -10.89 3.79
CA PHE A 294 25.27 -9.91 3.45
C PHE A 294 24.64 -9.32 4.72
N ALA A 295 24.16 -10.17 5.62
CA ALA A 295 23.52 -9.73 6.85
C ALA A 295 24.44 -8.86 7.72
N THR A 296 25.72 -9.23 7.84
CA THR A 296 26.75 -8.44 8.57
C THR A 296 26.99 -7.09 7.90
N ALA A 297 27.07 -7.04 6.58
CA ALA A 297 27.28 -5.79 5.85
C ALA A 297 26.10 -4.83 6.04
N VAL A 298 24.86 -5.33 5.94
CA VAL A 298 23.64 -4.53 6.17
C VAL A 298 23.63 -4.00 7.62
N GLU A 299 23.90 -4.83 8.62
CA GLU A 299 23.88 -4.39 10.01
C GLU A 299 24.98 -3.38 10.32
N THR A 300 26.20 -3.60 9.81
CA THR A 300 27.30 -2.63 9.94
C THR A 300 26.90 -1.28 9.34
N PHE A 301 26.27 -1.28 8.17
CA PHE A 301 25.82 -0.07 7.50
C PHE A 301 24.70 0.65 8.29
N VAL A 302 23.73 -0.10 8.81
CA VAL A 302 22.66 0.44 9.65
C VAL A 302 23.22 1.10 10.92
N ASN A 303 24.15 0.45 11.58
CA ASN A 303 24.78 1.00 12.78
C ASN A 303 25.56 2.27 12.47
N ALA A 304 26.34 2.29 11.39
CA ALA A 304 27.05 3.49 10.94
C ALA A 304 26.11 4.67 10.64
N ILE A 305 24.93 4.43 10.03
CA ILE A 305 23.92 5.46 9.82
C ILE A 305 23.41 6.00 11.16
N LYS A 306 23.11 5.13 12.11
CA LYS A 306 22.58 5.52 13.44
C LYS A 306 23.58 6.30 14.28
N ASP A 307 24.88 6.06 14.08
CA ASP A 307 25.97 6.73 14.76
C ASP A 307 26.32 8.09 14.15
N THR A 308 25.75 8.46 13.01
CA THR A 308 25.99 9.78 12.43
C THR A 308 25.50 10.90 13.34
N PRO A 309 26.15 12.08 13.34
CA PRO A 309 25.70 13.23 14.11
C PRO A 309 24.25 13.62 13.75
N LYS A 310 23.44 13.84 14.76
CA LYS A 310 22.03 14.16 14.61
C LYS A 310 21.83 15.65 14.38
N ALA A 311 20.84 15.99 13.56
CA ALA A 311 20.40 17.37 13.43
C ALA A 311 19.81 17.89 14.75
N PRO A 312 19.84 19.21 15.00
CA PRO A 312 19.21 19.81 16.20
C PRO A 312 17.74 19.37 16.32
N GLY A 313 17.34 18.93 17.51
CA GLY A 313 15.97 18.47 17.80
C GLY A 313 15.66 17.04 17.37
N VAL A 314 16.58 16.33 16.75
CA VAL A 314 16.42 14.91 16.39
C VAL A 314 16.96 14.02 17.51
N GLU A 315 16.09 13.24 18.15
CA GLU A 315 16.49 12.31 19.21
C GLU A 315 17.15 11.04 18.66
N LYS A 316 16.60 10.48 17.57
CA LYS A 316 17.07 9.22 16.96
C LYS A 316 16.96 9.25 15.45
N ILE A 317 17.97 8.78 14.75
CA ILE A 317 17.91 8.49 13.33
C ILE A 317 17.20 7.14 13.19
N LEU A 318 16.10 7.12 12.44
CA LEU A 318 15.30 5.93 12.20
C LEU A 318 15.62 5.35 10.84
N ILE A 319 15.80 4.04 10.79
CA ILE A 319 15.86 3.29 9.54
C ILE A 319 14.43 3.07 9.01
N PRO A 320 14.21 3.06 7.69
CA PRO A 320 12.91 2.76 7.12
C PRO A 320 12.32 1.45 7.67
N GLY A 321 11.05 1.51 8.13
CA GLY A 321 10.36 0.41 8.82
C GLY A 321 10.35 0.52 10.34
N GLU A 322 11.34 1.13 10.99
CA GLU A 322 11.41 1.17 12.46
C GLU A 322 10.26 1.94 13.12
N ARG A 323 9.77 3.01 12.47
CA ARG A 323 8.59 3.73 12.98
C ARG A 323 7.36 2.83 12.95
N ALA A 324 7.12 2.16 11.83
CA ALA A 324 5.99 1.24 11.66
C ALA A 324 6.07 0.06 12.64
N HIS A 325 7.27 -0.51 12.85
CA HIS A 325 7.48 -1.57 13.82
C HIS A 325 7.13 -1.15 15.26
N ARG A 326 7.55 0.05 15.70
CA ARG A 326 7.20 0.60 17.01
C ARG A 326 5.70 0.85 17.15
N GLU A 327 5.09 1.43 16.12
CA GLU A 327 3.65 1.67 16.09
C GLU A 327 2.87 0.35 16.22
N ARG A 328 3.31 -0.69 15.51
CA ARG A 328 2.73 -2.03 15.58
C ARG A 328 2.77 -2.58 17.00
N GLN A 329 3.89 -2.49 17.70
CA GLN A 329 4.01 -2.93 19.10
C GLN A 329 3.06 -2.15 20.01
N GLN A 330 2.96 -0.83 19.82
CA GLN A 330 2.08 0.02 20.62
C GLN A 330 0.61 -0.28 20.39
N ARG A 331 0.18 -0.41 19.13
CA ARG A 331 -1.21 -0.67 18.77
C ARG A 331 -1.64 -2.10 19.08
N ALA A 332 -0.74 -3.07 19.02
CA ALA A 332 -1.01 -4.42 19.50
C ALA A 332 -1.34 -4.46 21.00
N ALA A 333 -0.70 -3.58 21.78
CA ALA A 333 -0.95 -3.48 23.22
C ALA A 333 -2.13 -2.55 23.59
N LYS A 334 -2.38 -1.48 22.82
CA LYS A 334 -3.32 -0.41 23.19
C LYS A 334 -4.60 -0.37 22.34
N GLY A 335 -4.69 -1.22 21.32
CA GLY A 335 -5.76 -1.25 20.33
C GLY A 335 -5.47 -0.40 19.08
N VAL A 336 -6.16 -0.75 18.00
CA VAL A 336 -6.15 -0.08 16.71
C VAL A 336 -7.12 1.11 16.77
N PRO A 337 -6.68 2.34 16.44
CA PRO A 337 -7.56 3.48 16.34
C PRO A 337 -8.39 3.42 15.05
N ILE A 338 -9.69 3.67 15.16
CA ILE A 338 -10.63 3.76 14.02
C ILE A 338 -11.31 5.11 14.09
N ASP A 339 -11.27 5.88 13.03
CA ASP A 339 -11.89 7.21 12.98
C ASP A 339 -13.43 7.12 12.93
N GLY A 340 -14.09 8.22 13.30
CA GLY A 340 -15.55 8.28 13.36
C GLY A 340 -16.25 7.95 12.04
N PRO A 341 -15.84 8.54 10.88
CA PRO A 341 -16.44 8.20 9.59
C PRO A 341 -16.33 6.71 9.23
N THR A 342 -15.17 6.10 9.47
CA THR A 342 -14.98 4.65 9.25
C THR A 342 -15.84 3.82 10.19
N THR A 343 -15.89 4.20 11.49
CA THR A 343 -16.75 3.53 12.47
C THR A 343 -18.22 3.57 12.05
N ALA A 344 -18.72 4.73 11.63
CA ALA A 344 -20.10 4.87 11.16
C ALA A 344 -20.38 3.99 9.94
N ARG A 345 -19.48 3.97 8.95
CA ARG A 345 -19.68 3.15 7.75
C ARG A 345 -19.60 1.64 8.06
N LEU A 346 -18.73 1.23 8.98
CA LEU A 346 -18.69 -0.16 9.44
C LEU A 346 -19.98 -0.56 10.16
N ALA A 347 -20.57 0.33 10.99
CA ALA A 347 -21.87 0.07 11.64
C ALA A 347 -23.01 -0.14 10.62
N GLU A 348 -23.04 0.67 9.54
CA GLU A 348 -24.00 0.47 8.44
C GLU A 348 -23.81 -0.90 7.78
N ILE A 349 -22.57 -1.26 7.43
CA ILE A 349 -22.23 -2.56 6.81
C ILE A 349 -22.65 -3.72 7.73
N LEU A 350 -22.35 -3.64 9.03
CA LEU A 350 -22.75 -4.65 10.01
C LEU A 350 -24.25 -4.81 10.07
N THR A 351 -25.01 -3.71 9.97
CA THR A 351 -26.47 -3.73 9.95
C THR A 351 -27.00 -4.39 8.68
N GLU A 352 -26.45 -4.04 7.51
CA GLU A 352 -26.82 -4.64 6.22
C GLU A 352 -26.56 -6.16 6.18
N LEU A 353 -25.49 -6.62 6.85
CA LEU A 353 -25.11 -8.02 6.91
C LEU A 353 -25.75 -8.79 8.07
N GLY A 354 -26.53 -8.14 8.96
CA GLY A 354 -27.14 -8.77 10.12
C GLY A 354 -26.14 -9.14 11.23
N LEU A 355 -24.99 -8.47 11.28
CA LEU A 355 -23.90 -8.76 12.22
C LEU A 355 -23.84 -7.81 13.44
N SER A 356 -24.69 -6.78 13.52
CA SER A 356 -24.64 -5.73 14.56
C SER A 356 -24.62 -6.26 15.98
N ALA A 357 -25.34 -7.35 16.26
CA ALA A 357 -25.41 -7.95 17.61
C ALA A 357 -24.04 -8.47 18.11
N ASN A 358 -23.10 -8.74 17.20
CA ASN A 358 -21.76 -9.24 17.55
C ASN A 358 -20.78 -8.09 17.84
N TYR A 359 -21.15 -6.85 17.50
CA TYR A 359 -20.26 -5.69 17.49
C TYR A 359 -20.94 -4.41 18.00
N GLU A 360 -21.52 -4.47 19.23
CA GLU A 360 -22.26 -3.35 19.86
C GLU A 360 -21.42 -2.09 20.08
N MET A 361 -20.08 -2.16 19.93
CA MET A 361 -19.19 -1.03 20.06
C MET A 361 -19.15 -0.13 18.82
N PHE A 362 -19.65 -0.59 17.68
CA PHE A 362 -19.83 0.14 16.44
C PHE A 362 -21.29 0.56 16.26
#